data_b8dda50549fb7463eed4d6a9e6f7bbfb
#
_entry.id   b8dda50549fb7463eed4d6a9e6f7bbfb
#
_cell.length_a   1.000
_cell.length_b   1.000
_cell.length_c   1.000
_cell.angle_alpha   90.00
_cell.angle_beta   90.00
_cell.angle_gamma   90.00
#
_symmetry.space_group_name_H-M   'P 1'
#
loop_
_entity.id
_entity.type
_entity.pdbx_description
1 polymer ?
#
loop_
_entity_poly.entity_id
_entity_poly.type
_entity_poly.pdbx_seq_one_letter_code
_entity_poly.pdbx_strand_id
1 'polypeptide(L)'
;SKQIQYVCYQNGVFCFYDSDYDLFVYDISRKSKIYIRNIGEMVHKYGQITGIVPFYEDIVIAFQTNGLIRLRLSQKYAEEIIDQNMRIYGIYNDSRQGVLWVGTDGQGAIMYSKKYSIATNLMLNSFSPNLTRQVRSIMTDKYGGLWFGTKGDGLLHVKNYRDGVHASNTEVYSLDKKQNAFLVCGKDT
;
A
#
# COMPACT_ATOMS: atom_id res chain seq x y z
N SER A 1 -4.97 -28.68 7.81
CA SER A 1 -4.92 -27.72 6.67
C SER A 1 -4.36 -26.41 7.15
N LYS A 2 -3.35 -25.89 6.46
CA LYS A 2 -2.79 -24.56 6.77
C LYS A 2 -3.81 -23.49 6.47
N GLN A 3 -4.02 -22.57 7.41
CA GLN A 3 -4.95 -21.45 7.25
C GLN A 3 -4.21 -20.23 6.76
N ILE A 4 -4.84 -19.46 5.86
CA ILE A 4 -4.31 -18.16 5.43
C ILE A 4 -4.55 -17.17 6.56
N GLN A 5 -3.47 -16.50 7.03
CA GLN A 5 -3.51 -15.50 8.09
C GLN A 5 -3.65 -14.08 7.54
N TYR A 6 -3.14 -13.84 6.34
CA TYR A 6 -3.20 -12.54 5.68
C TYR A 6 -3.18 -12.72 4.16
N VAL A 7 -3.95 -11.90 3.46
CA VAL A 7 -3.93 -11.85 2.00
C VAL A 7 -4.07 -10.40 1.52
N CYS A 8 -3.27 -10.04 0.55
CA CYS A 8 -3.37 -8.78 -0.18
C CYS A 8 -3.46 -9.08 -1.68
N TYR A 9 -4.39 -8.41 -2.36
CA TYR A 9 -4.57 -8.53 -3.80
C TYR A 9 -4.32 -7.18 -4.46
N GLN A 10 -3.40 -7.15 -5.42
CA GLN A 10 -3.16 -5.99 -6.28
C GLN A 10 -2.68 -6.45 -7.66
N ASN A 11 -3.14 -5.79 -8.71
CA ASN A 11 -2.63 -5.97 -10.09
C ASN A 11 -2.62 -7.43 -10.59
N GLY A 12 -3.64 -8.22 -10.25
CA GLY A 12 -3.73 -9.62 -10.67
C GLY A 12 -2.87 -10.60 -9.86
N VAL A 13 -2.28 -10.14 -8.77
CA VAL A 13 -1.41 -10.94 -7.91
C VAL A 13 -1.94 -10.97 -6.48
N PHE A 14 -2.01 -12.16 -5.89
CA PHE A 14 -2.21 -12.34 -4.45
C PHE A 14 -0.86 -12.54 -3.76
N CYS A 15 -0.60 -11.75 -2.72
CA CYS A 15 0.46 -12.02 -1.75
C CYS A 15 -0.20 -12.48 -0.45
N PHE A 16 0.20 -13.61 0.09
CA PHE A 16 -0.40 -14.13 1.31
C PHE A 16 0.60 -14.96 2.13
N TYR A 17 0.38 -15.06 3.43
CA TYR A 17 1.07 -16.02 4.27
C TYR A 17 0.09 -16.88 5.05
N ASP A 18 0.52 -18.09 5.39
CA ASP A 18 -0.28 -19.08 6.12
C ASP A 18 0.03 -19.10 7.61
N SER A 19 -0.59 -20.04 8.34
CA SER A 19 -0.42 -20.21 9.78
C SER A 19 1.00 -20.57 10.21
N ASP A 20 1.83 -21.04 9.32
CA ASP A 20 3.24 -21.34 9.57
C ASP A 20 4.15 -20.16 9.17
N TYR A 21 3.56 -19.02 8.81
CA TYR A 21 4.23 -17.83 8.30
C TYR A 21 4.97 -18.02 6.97
N ASP A 22 4.59 -19.03 6.19
CA ASP A 22 5.12 -19.21 4.84
C ASP A 22 4.48 -18.21 3.89
N LEU A 23 5.29 -17.34 3.30
CA LEU A 23 4.87 -16.29 2.35
C LEU A 23 4.84 -16.84 0.93
N PHE A 24 3.74 -16.58 0.25
CA PHE A 24 3.50 -16.97 -1.14
C PHE A 24 3.05 -15.79 -2.00
N VAL A 25 3.38 -15.90 -3.27
CA VAL A 25 2.80 -15.08 -4.34
C VAL A 25 2.03 -15.97 -5.30
N TYR A 26 0.80 -15.60 -5.62
CA TYR A 26 -0.01 -16.28 -6.62
C TYR A 26 -0.38 -15.32 -7.75
N ASP A 27 0.09 -15.62 -8.94
CA ASP A 27 -0.22 -14.88 -10.17
C ASP A 27 -1.45 -15.51 -10.84
N ILE A 28 -2.54 -14.74 -10.96
CA ILE A 28 -3.80 -15.21 -11.54
C ILE A 28 -3.62 -15.54 -13.03
N SER A 29 -2.90 -14.69 -13.76
CA SER A 29 -2.74 -14.84 -15.21
C SER A 29 -1.96 -16.09 -15.58
N ARG A 30 -0.94 -16.40 -14.81
CA ARG A 30 -0.08 -17.56 -14.98
C ARG A 30 -0.56 -18.81 -14.24
N LYS A 31 -1.59 -18.64 -13.38
CA LYS A 31 -2.09 -19.70 -12.47
C LYS A 31 -0.96 -20.35 -11.66
N SER A 32 0.03 -19.58 -11.26
CA SER A 32 1.22 -20.06 -10.59
C SER A 32 1.31 -19.56 -9.16
N LYS A 33 1.65 -20.48 -8.24
CA LYS A 33 1.95 -20.18 -6.84
C LYS A 33 3.45 -20.34 -6.60
N ILE A 34 4.07 -19.30 -6.09
CA ILE A 34 5.50 -19.25 -5.80
C ILE A 34 5.65 -19.10 -4.29
N TYR A 35 6.42 -19.99 -3.68
CA TYR A 35 6.90 -19.83 -2.31
C TYR A 35 8.04 -18.81 -2.29
N ILE A 36 7.96 -17.85 -1.41
CA ILE A 36 8.96 -16.79 -1.26
C ILE A 36 9.93 -17.17 -0.14
N ARG A 37 9.46 -17.15 1.11
CA ARG A 37 10.21 -17.55 2.31
C ARG A 37 9.30 -17.63 3.51
N ASN A 38 9.81 -18.17 4.62
CA ASN A 38 9.17 -18.00 5.91
C ASN A 38 9.43 -16.59 6.45
N ILE A 39 8.38 -15.93 6.99
CA ILE A 39 8.44 -14.56 7.52
C ILE A 39 8.12 -14.48 9.01
N GLY A 40 8.11 -15.62 9.73
CA GLY A 40 7.76 -15.67 11.16
C GLY A 40 8.63 -14.78 12.02
N GLU A 41 9.95 -14.81 11.82
CA GLU A 41 10.88 -13.91 12.53
C GLU A 41 10.60 -12.44 12.26
N MET A 42 10.23 -12.09 11.00
CA MET A 42 9.89 -10.71 10.63
C MET A 42 8.60 -10.27 11.34
N VAL A 43 7.57 -11.12 11.37
CA VAL A 43 6.30 -10.81 12.06
C VAL A 43 6.53 -10.64 13.55
N HIS A 44 7.34 -11.51 14.18
CA HIS A 44 7.71 -11.36 15.59
C HIS A 44 8.51 -10.09 15.87
N LYS A 45 9.43 -9.72 14.97
CA LYS A 45 10.30 -8.54 15.13
C LYS A 45 9.59 -7.23 14.84
N TYR A 46 8.80 -7.19 13.77
CA TYR A 46 8.22 -5.93 13.24
C TYR A 46 6.73 -5.77 13.53
N GLY A 47 6.04 -6.83 13.93
CA GLY A 47 4.64 -6.80 14.34
C GLY A 47 3.65 -7.03 13.20
N GLN A 48 2.47 -6.43 13.32
CA GLN A 48 1.34 -6.65 12.42
C GLN A 48 1.61 -6.14 11.00
N ILE A 49 1.39 -7.00 10.02
CA ILE A 49 1.46 -6.66 8.60
C ILE A 49 0.17 -5.93 8.19
N THR A 50 0.34 -4.82 7.47
CA THR A 50 -0.74 -4.01 6.89
C THR A 50 -0.74 -4.00 5.36
N GLY A 51 0.31 -4.50 4.73
CA GLY A 51 0.39 -4.64 3.28
C GLY A 51 1.53 -5.54 2.84
N ILE A 52 1.29 -6.32 1.78
CA ILE A 52 2.33 -7.10 1.09
C ILE A 52 2.08 -6.96 -0.40
N VAL A 53 3.02 -6.39 -1.13
CA VAL A 53 2.88 -6.21 -2.58
C VAL A 53 4.18 -6.54 -3.30
N PRO A 54 4.11 -7.11 -4.51
CA PRO A 54 5.26 -7.12 -5.41
C PRO A 54 5.51 -5.68 -5.88
N PHE A 55 6.77 -5.28 -5.91
CA PHE A 55 7.18 -4.00 -6.46
C PHE A 55 8.48 -4.19 -7.24
N TYR A 56 8.39 -4.11 -8.57
CA TYR A 56 9.41 -4.57 -9.50
C TYR A 56 9.81 -6.04 -9.24
N GLU A 57 11.09 -6.28 -8.90
CA GLU A 57 11.63 -7.61 -8.65
C GLU A 57 11.55 -8.01 -7.17
N ASP A 58 11.14 -7.09 -6.29
CA ASP A 58 11.12 -7.29 -4.85
C ASP A 58 9.69 -7.52 -4.32
N ILE A 59 9.58 -8.06 -3.12
CA ILE A 59 8.35 -8.06 -2.35
C ILE A 59 8.49 -7.00 -1.26
N VAL A 60 7.53 -6.09 -1.18
CA VAL A 60 7.51 -5.05 -0.14
C VAL A 60 6.45 -5.40 0.89
N ILE A 61 6.84 -5.34 2.16
CA ILE A 61 5.99 -5.62 3.32
C ILE A 61 5.91 -4.36 4.17
N ALA A 62 4.68 -3.93 4.45
CA ALA A 62 4.40 -2.84 5.36
C ALA A 62 3.96 -3.37 6.72
N PHE A 63 4.52 -2.81 7.78
CA PHE A 63 4.18 -3.11 9.17
C PHE A 63 3.49 -1.92 9.82
N GLN A 64 2.52 -2.20 10.68
CA GLN A 64 1.70 -1.15 11.29
C GLN A 64 2.53 -0.12 12.07
N THR A 65 3.57 -0.56 12.76
CA THR A 65 4.36 0.29 13.68
C THR A 65 5.84 0.39 13.34
N ASN A 66 6.35 -0.48 12.47
CA ASN A 66 7.79 -0.63 12.23
C ASN A 66 8.18 -0.47 10.76
N GLY A 67 7.37 0.29 10.02
CA GLY A 67 7.75 0.82 8.75
C GLY A 67 7.65 -0.13 7.56
N LEU A 68 8.58 0.04 6.64
CA LEU A 68 8.58 -0.58 5.31
C LEU A 68 9.84 -1.40 5.11
N ILE A 69 9.67 -2.66 4.76
CA ILE A 69 10.75 -3.62 4.53
C ILE A 69 10.59 -4.24 3.15
N ARG A 70 11.69 -4.42 2.43
CA ARG A 70 11.70 -5.19 1.19
C ARG A 70 12.40 -6.52 1.34
N LEU A 71 11.91 -7.51 0.62
CA LEU A 71 12.57 -8.79 0.39
C LEU A 71 13.19 -8.77 -1.01
N ARG A 72 14.51 -8.71 -1.09
CA ARG A 72 15.26 -8.58 -2.35
C ARG A 72 15.37 -9.92 -3.06
N LEU A 73 14.75 -10.03 -4.24
CA LEU A 73 14.83 -11.23 -5.08
C LEU A 73 16.29 -11.56 -5.44
N SER A 74 17.07 -10.56 -5.81
CA SER A 74 18.49 -10.72 -6.20
C SER A 74 19.38 -11.29 -5.08
N GLN A 75 18.90 -11.25 -3.84
CA GLN A 75 19.59 -11.77 -2.64
C GLN A 75 18.80 -12.89 -1.95
N LYS A 76 18.12 -13.74 -2.71
CA LYS A 76 17.29 -14.84 -2.20
C LYS A 76 16.25 -14.38 -1.17
N TYR A 77 15.62 -13.25 -1.45
CA TYR A 77 14.63 -12.61 -0.57
C TYR A 77 15.18 -12.22 0.81
N ALA A 78 16.47 -11.83 0.88
CA ALA A 78 17.01 -11.21 2.08
C ALA A 78 16.24 -9.93 2.41
N GLU A 79 16.03 -9.69 3.72
CA GLU A 79 15.34 -8.49 4.19
C GLU A 79 16.24 -7.26 4.14
N GLU A 80 15.68 -6.15 3.71
CA GLU A 80 16.30 -4.84 3.74
C GLU A 80 15.27 -3.81 4.22
N ILE A 81 15.65 -3.02 5.21
CA ILE A 81 14.79 -2.01 5.78
C ILE A 81 14.82 -0.78 4.88
N ILE A 82 13.64 -0.35 4.42
CA ILE A 82 13.48 0.89 3.67
C ILE A 82 13.26 2.05 4.63
N ASP A 83 12.36 1.88 5.61
CA ASP A 83 12.05 2.87 6.64
C ASP A 83 11.54 2.17 7.90
N GLN A 84 12.08 2.52 9.08
CA GLN A 84 11.67 1.93 10.37
C GLN A 84 10.75 2.83 11.21
N ASN A 85 10.69 4.12 10.92
CA ASN A 85 10.07 5.11 11.81
C ASN A 85 8.66 5.51 11.38
N MET A 86 8.01 4.67 10.58
CA MET A 86 6.74 4.98 9.96
C MET A 86 5.65 4.05 10.45
N ARG A 87 4.50 4.61 10.83
CA ARG A 87 3.28 3.84 11.02
C ARG A 87 2.52 3.76 9.72
N ILE A 88 2.32 2.54 9.20
CA ILE A 88 1.73 2.31 7.89
C ILE A 88 0.38 1.61 8.02
N TYR A 89 -0.61 2.11 7.31
CA TYR A 89 -1.93 1.48 7.25
C TYR A 89 -2.21 0.74 5.95
N GLY A 90 -1.53 1.08 4.88
CA GLY A 90 -1.68 0.40 3.60
C GLY A 90 -0.61 0.81 2.61
N ILE A 91 -0.36 -0.06 1.64
CA ILE A 91 0.54 0.19 0.53
C ILE A 91 -0.15 -0.14 -0.79
N TYR A 92 0.20 0.59 -1.82
CA TYR A 92 -0.36 0.40 -3.16
C TYR A 92 0.75 0.46 -4.21
N ASN A 93 0.92 -0.63 -4.98
CA ASN A 93 1.81 -0.66 -6.14
C ASN A 93 1.07 -0.11 -7.35
N ASP A 94 1.38 1.13 -7.73
CA ASP A 94 0.93 1.68 -8.99
C ASP A 94 1.84 1.22 -10.13
N SER A 95 1.51 0.08 -10.69
CA SER A 95 2.26 -0.52 -11.80
C SER A 95 2.23 0.32 -13.09
N ARG A 96 1.24 1.22 -13.25
CA ARG A 96 1.13 2.09 -14.42
C ARG A 96 2.20 3.18 -14.42
N GLN A 97 2.54 3.70 -13.24
CA GLN A 97 3.58 4.71 -13.08
C GLN A 97 4.90 4.15 -12.52
N GLY A 98 4.90 2.90 -12.09
CA GLY A 98 6.08 2.27 -11.51
C GLY A 98 6.49 2.88 -10.17
N VAL A 99 5.51 3.27 -9.35
CA VAL A 99 5.71 3.85 -8.03
C VAL A 99 4.98 3.08 -6.95
N LEU A 100 5.48 3.15 -5.72
CA LEU A 100 4.86 2.57 -4.54
C LEU A 100 4.30 3.69 -3.67
N TRP A 101 3.00 3.66 -3.44
CA TRP A 101 2.32 4.55 -2.50
C TRP A 101 2.20 3.91 -1.12
N VAL A 102 2.46 4.69 -0.09
CA VAL A 102 2.40 4.27 1.31
C VAL A 102 1.50 5.23 2.09
N GLY A 103 0.42 4.70 2.64
CA GLY A 103 -0.51 5.43 3.49
C GLY A 103 -0.09 5.36 4.95
N THR A 104 0.11 6.51 5.59
CA THR A 104 0.69 6.60 6.92
C THR A 104 -0.27 7.10 7.99
N ASP A 105 0.12 6.90 9.26
CA ASP A 105 -0.56 7.47 10.42
C ASP A 105 0.05 8.84 10.77
N GLY A 106 -0.37 9.89 10.06
CA GLY A 106 -0.02 11.27 10.38
C GLY A 106 1.03 11.93 9.49
N GLN A 107 1.69 11.18 8.58
CA GLN A 107 2.63 11.73 7.60
C GLN A 107 2.02 11.83 6.19
N GLY A 108 0.71 11.66 6.05
CA GLY A 108 0.04 11.68 4.76
C GLY A 108 0.29 10.44 3.92
N ALA A 109 0.37 10.62 2.61
CA ALA A 109 0.73 9.58 1.65
C ALA A 109 2.13 9.83 1.09
N ILE A 110 2.97 8.81 1.12
CA ILE A 110 4.35 8.88 0.65
C ILE A 110 4.48 8.05 -0.63
N MET A 111 5.08 8.63 -1.65
CA MET A 111 5.38 7.97 -2.91
C MET A 111 6.86 7.61 -2.97
N TYR A 112 7.15 6.34 -3.18
CA TYR A 112 8.50 5.83 -3.40
C TYR A 112 8.75 5.54 -4.88
N SER A 113 9.94 5.93 -5.35
CA SER A 113 10.44 5.55 -6.66
C SER A 113 10.92 4.09 -6.70
N LYS A 114 11.28 3.60 -7.91
CA LYS A 114 11.92 2.28 -8.10
C LYS A 114 13.15 2.07 -7.21
N LYS A 115 13.89 3.12 -6.89
CA LYS A 115 15.08 3.06 -6.02
C LYS A 115 14.75 3.15 -4.53
N TYR A 116 13.47 3.11 -4.17
CA TYR A 116 12.97 3.28 -2.80
C TYR A 116 13.36 4.62 -2.16
N SER A 117 13.68 5.62 -2.97
CA SER A 117 13.79 7.00 -2.52
C SER A 117 12.41 7.65 -2.50
N ILE A 118 12.16 8.50 -1.51
CA ILE A 118 10.93 9.29 -1.43
C ILE A 118 10.92 10.27 -2.60
N ALA A 119 9.94 10.13 -3.49
CA ALA A 119 9.74 11.02 -4.62
C ALA A 119 8.75 12.15 -4.28
N THR A 120 7.75 11.86 -3.44
CA THR A 120 6.74 12.83 -3.02
C THR A 120 6.20 12.46 -1.65
N ASN A 121 5.92 13.47 -0.83
CA ASN A 121 5.13 13.34 0.40
C ASN A 121 3.90 14.22 0.29
N LEU A 122 2.72 13.61 0.22
CA LEU A 122 1.46 14.27 0.01
C LEU A 122 0.71 14.40 1.35
N MET A 123 0.65 15.62 1.87
CA MET A 123 -0.13 15.94 3.06
C MET A 123 -1.57 16.29 2.65
N LEU A 124 -2.53 15.39 2.89
CA LEU A 124 -3.92 15.54 2.44
C LEU A 124 -4.59 16.79 3.01
N ASN A 125 -4.26 17.17 4.23
CA ASN A 125 -4.81 18.37 4.86
C ASN A 125 -4.37 19.70 4.20
N SER A 126 -3.40 19.67 3.29
CA SER A 126 -3.08 20.82 2.44
C SER A 126 -4.14 21.11 1.38
N PHE A 127 -4.96 20.13 1.01
CA PHE A 127 -6.05 20.26 0.05
C PHE A 127 -7.39 20.61 0.72
N SER A 128 -7.58 20.16 1.94
CA SER A 128 -8.74 20.54 2.75
C SER A 128 -8.39 20.40 4.24
N PRO A 129 -8.67 21.43 5.05
CA PRO A 129 -8.43 21.38 6.51
C PRO A 129 -9.24 20.27 7.20
N ASN A 130 -10.30 19.79 6.57
CA ASN A 130 -11.15 18.73 7.09
C ASN A 130 -10.59 17.33 6.86
N LEU A 131 -9.56 17.16 6.00
CA LEU A 131 -8.91 15.88 5.80
C LEU A 131 -7.82 15.66 6.86
N THR A 132 -7.80 14.46 7.45
CA THR A 132 -6.71 14.08 8.35
C THR A 132 -5.44 13.74 7.57
N ARG A 133 -4.32 13.71 8.30
CA ARG A 133 -3.04 13.21 7.80
C ARG A 133 -2.94 11.68 7.81
N GLN A 134 -4.01 11.01 8.28
CA GLN A 134 -4.03 9.54 8.41
C GLN A 134 -4.62 8.92 7.15
N VAL A 135 -3.76 8.37 6.31
CA VAL A 135 -4.16 7.69 5.07
C VAL A 135 -4.29 6.21 5.31
N ARG A 136 -5.52 5.69 5.13
CA ARG A 136 -5.88 4.29 5.39
C ARG A 136 -5.83 3.40 4.17
N SER A 137 -6.16 3.96 3.02
CA SER A 137 -6.22 3.22 1.76
C SER A 137 -5.84 4.09 0.58
N ILE A 138 -5.27 3.47 -0.44
CA ILE A 138 -4.85 4.11 -1.68
C ILE A 138 -5.19 3.18 -2.83
N MET A 139 -5.75 3.73 -3.91
CA MET A 139 -6.02 2.98 -5.13
C MET A 139 -6.05 3.88 -6.35
N THR A 140 -5.86 3.31 -7.53
CA THR A 140 -6.16 3.97 -8.79
C THR A 140 -7.47 3.46 -9.38
N ASP A 141 -8.21 4.33 -10.06
CA ASP A 141 -9.38 3.94 -10.84
C ASP A 141 -9.03 3.62 -12.31
N LYS A 142 -10.02 3.14 -13.06
CA LYS A 142 -9.84 2.82 -14.48
C LYS A 142 -9.61 4.03 -15.38
N TYR A 143 -9.94 5.22 -14.91
CA TYR A 143 -9.77 6.47 -15.65
C TYR A 143 -8.42 7.15 -15.39
N GLY A 144 -7.56 6.55 -14.55
CA GLY A 144 -6.24 7.08 -14.19
C GLY A 144 -6.29 8.08 -13.04
N GLY A 145 -7.39 8.10 -12.29
CA GLY A 145 -7.49 8.84 -11.05
C GLY A 145 -6.82 8.09 -9.90
N LEU A 146 -6.32 8.83 -8.92
CA LEU A 146 -5.75 8.32 -7.69
C LEU A 146 -6.62 8.72 -6.50
N TRP A 147 -6.98 7.75 -5.67
CA TRP A 147 -7.86 7.91 -4.52
C TRP A 147 -7.12 7.65 -3.22
N PHE A 148 -7.34 8.54 -2.25
CA PHE A 148 -6.84 8.38 -0.88
C PHE A 148 -8.03 8.35 0.08
N GLY A 149 -8.14 7.29 0.86
CA GLY A 149 -9.10 7.18 1.96
C GLY A 149 -8.47 7.57 3.28
N THR A 150 -9.14 8.45 4.02
CA THR A 150 -8.66 8.94 5.32
C THR A 150 -9.35 8.24 6.49
N LYS A 151 -8.84 8.43 7.70
CA LYS A 151 -9.49 7.96 8.92
C LYS A 151 -10.61 8.92 9.33
N GLY A 152 -11.81 8.68 8.80
CA GLY A 152 -13.04 9.31 9.29
C GLY A 152 -13.43 10.64 8.67
N ASP A 153 -12.62 11.24 7.78
CA ASP A 153 -12.88 12.59 7.28
C ASP A 153 -13.21 12.67 5.79
N GLY A 154 -13.18 11.54 5.09
CA GLY A 154 -13.55 11.47 3.69
C GLY A 154 -12.45 10.97 2.76
N LEU A 155 -12.60 11.30 1.49
CA LEU A 155 -11.74 10.86 0.40
C LEU A 155 -11.11 12.05 -0.31
N LEU A 156 -9.86 11.91 -0.74
CA LEU A 156 -9.24 12.78 -1.73
C LEU A 156 -9.14 12.02 -3.04
N HIS A 157 -9.67 12.59 -4.11
CA HIS A 157 -9.54 12.11 -5.49
C HIS A 157 -8.65 13.05 -6.28
N VAL A 158 -7.67 12.51 -6.95
CA VAL A 158 -6.76 13.24 -7.85
C VAL A 158 -7.00 12.75 -9.27
N LYS A 159 -7.63 13.59 -10.11
CA LYS A 159 -7.85 13.30 -11.53
C LYS A 159 -6.52 13.41 -12.29
N ASN A 160 -6.27 12.47 -13.21
CA ASN A 160 -5.08 12.51 -14.08
C ASN A 160 -3.78 12.80 -13.30
N TYR A 161 -3.56 12.08 -12.20
CA TYR A 161 -2.44 12.37 -11.30
C TYR A 161 -1.04 12.18 -11.92
N ARG A 162 -0.96 11.67 -13.17
CA ARG A 162 0.29 11.61 -13.94
C ARG A 162 0.94 12.97 -14.12
N ASP A 163 0.12 14.02 -14.16
CA ASP A 163 0.56 15.41 -14.30
C ASP A 163 0.95 16.04 -12.95
N GLY A 164 1.02 15.21 -11.91
CA GLY A 164 1.25 15.63 -10.52
C GLY A 164 -0.05 15.85 -9.75
N VAL A 165 0.09 16.22 -8.48
CA VAL A 165 -1.03 16.49 -7.58
C VAL A 165 -1.13 18.00 -7.35
N HIS A 166 -2.20 18.60 -7.86
CA HIS A 166 -2.45 20.04 -7.79
C HIS A 166 -3.88 20.31 -7.32
N ALA A 167 -4.13 21.48 -6.76
CA ALA A 167 -5.48 21.86 -6.33
C ALA A 167 -6.50 21.83 -7.47
N SER A 168 -6.05 22.11 -8.71
CA SER A 168 -6.91 22.12 -9.91
C SER A 168 -7.36 20.74 -10.38
N ASN A 169 -6.68 19.67 -10.00
CA ASN A 169 -7.05 18.30 -10.37
C ASN A 169 -7.48 17.44 -9.17
N THR A 170 -7.70 18.06 -8.00
CA THR A 170 -8.13 17.37 -6.79
C THR A 170 -9.59 17.68 -6.44
N GLU A 171 -10.29 16.66 -5.97
CA GLU A 171 -11.63 16.75 -5.40
C GLU A 171 -11.66 16.10 -4.02
N VAL A 172 -12.33 16.79 -3.08
CA VAL A 172 -12.51 16.28 -1.72
C VAL A 172 -13.94 15.86 -1.53
N TYR A 173 -14.13 14.61 -1.13
CA TYR A 173 -15.42 14.04 -0.76
C TYR A 173 -15.49 13.90 0.75
N SER A 174 -16.14 14.86 1.41
CA SER A 174 -16.36 14.82 2.86
C SER A 174 -17.45 13.80 3.20
N LEU A 175 -17.19 13.00 4.23
CA LEU A 175 -18.21 12.14 4.83
C LEU A 175 -18.76 12.82 6.08
N ASP A 176 -20.05 12.59 6.37
CA ASP A 176 -20.61 12.99 7.65
C ASP A 176 -19.79 12.38 8.77
N LYS A 177 -19.52 13.16 9.82
CA LYS A 177 -18.57 12.91 10.93
C LYS A 177 -18.71 11.57 11.68
N LYS A 178 -19.57 10.67 11.26
CA LYS A 178 -19.86 9.37 11.90
C LYS A 178 -19.45 8.15 11.08
N GLN A 179 -18.88 8.31 9.89
CA GLN A 179 -18.56 7.18 9.01
C GLN A 179 -17.08 7.16 8.67
N ASN A 180 -16.42 6.00 8.89
CA ASN A 180 -15.07 5.76 8.38
C ASN A 180 -15.12 5.54 6.88
N ALA A 181 -14.27 6.24 6.13
CA ALA A 181 -14.12 5.98 4.70
C ALA A 181 -13.16 4.81 4.48
N PHE A 182 -13.66 3.75 3.85
CA PHE A 182 -12.85 2.65 3.35
C PHE A 182 -12.96 2.61 1.85
N LEU A 183 -11.83 2.63 1.15
CA LEU A 183 -11.78 2.30 -0.26
C LEU A 183 -11.65 0.79 -0.39
N VAL A 184 -12.63 0.18 -1.02
CA VAL A 184 -12.59 -1.24 -1.37
C VAL A 184 -12.26 -1.32 -2.85
N CYS A 185 -11.16 -1.97 -3.19
CA CYS A 185 -10.85 -2.28 -4.59
C CYS A 185 -11.84 -3.33 -5.08
N GLY A 186 -12.86 -2.90 -5.80
CA GLY A 186 -13.73 -3.77 -6.58
C GLY A 186 -13.18 -3.91 -7.99
N LYS A 187 -13.28 -5.11 -8.57
CA LYS A 187 -13.07 -5.30 -10.00
C LYS A 187 -14.34 -4.79 -10.68
N ASP A 188 -14.23 -3.78 -11.54
CA ASP A 188 -15.32 -3.46 -12.46
C ASP A 188 -15.58 -4.67 -13.36
N THR A 189 -16.76 -5.25 -13.24
CA THR A 189 -17.29 -6.25 -14.16
C THR A 189 -17.67 -5.60 -15.49
#